data_550db4b68a84300b3266bb2dd24e5ad6
#
_entry.id   550db4b68a84300b3266bb2dd24e5ad6
#
_cell.length_a   1.000
_cell.length_b   1.000
_cell.length_c   1.000
_cell.angle_alpha   90.00
_cell.angle_beta   90.00
_cell.angle_gamma   90.00
#
_symmetry.space_group_name_H-M   'P 1'
#
loop_
_entity.id
_entity.type
_entity.pdbx_description
1 polymer ?
#
loop_
_entity_poly.entity_id
_entity_poly.type
_entity_poly.pdbx_seq_one_letter_code
_entity_poly.pdbx_strand_id
1 'polypeptide(L)'
;MVQIRRGVKEDCPRLLELITELAIYEKAPNEVTVSLEHFTESGFGKNPVWWAFVAEENGIIPGFGLYYIRYSTWKGQRMYLEDIIVTEEARGRGIGKLLMDRLIEEAKEKKFSGMMWQVLEWNEPAINFYKKYYNANFDPEWINCMLSKDQLMQLSR
;
A
#
# COMPACT_ATOMS: atom_id res chain seq x y z
N MET A 1 -21.38 6.58 7.77
CA MET A 1 -21.10 5.36 6.99
C MET A 1 -19.81 5.55 6.21
N VAL A 2 -18.96 4.57 6.24
CA VAL A 2 -17.68 4.61 5.52
C VAL A 2 -17.92 4.40 4.04
N GLN A 3 -17.33 5.27 3.21
CA GLN A 3 -17.35 5.14 1.76
C GLN A 3 -15.93 4.96 1.25
N ILE A 4 -15.79 4.10 0.24
CA ILE A 4 -14.51 3.89 -0.43
C ILE A 4 -14.55 4.67 -1.74
N ARG A 5 -13.56 5.53 -1.95
CA ARG A 5 -13.43 6.31 -3.18
C ARG A 5 -11.98 6.38 -3.63
N ARG A 6 -11.78 6.76 -4.87
CA ARG A 6 -10.42 6.98 -5.37
C ARG A 6 -9.80 8.18 -4.66
N GLY A 7 -8.53 8.05 -4.31
CA GLY A 7 -7.79 9.15 -3.70
C GLY A 7 -7.62 10.32 -4.67
N VAL A 8 -7.63 11.52 -4.14
CA VAL A 8 -7.36 12.75 -4.87
C VAL A 8 -6.14 13.45 -4.28
N LYS A 9 -5.61 14.40 -5.04
CA LYS A 9 -4.37 15.11 -4.66
C LYS A 9 -4.43 15.68 -3.23
N GLU A 10 -5.57 16.24 -2.87
CA GLU A 10 -5.79 16.88 -1.56
C GLU A 10 -5.75 15.90 -0.40
N ASP A 11 -5.86 14.60 -0.67
CA ASP A 11 -5.75 13.58 0.38
C ASP A 11 -4.30 13.32 0.81
N CYS A 12 -3.32 13.66 -0.03
CA CYS A 12 -1.92 13.29 0.18
C CYS A 12 -1.36 13.64 1.55
N PRO A 13 -1.63 14.82 2.15
CA PRO A 13 -1.13 15.08 3.51
C PRO A 13 -1.60 14.03 4.52
N ARG A 14 -2.87 13.66 4.45
CA ARG A 14 -3.43 12.65 5.36
C ARG A 14 -2.86 11.26 5.09
N LEU A 15 -2.68 10.91 3.82
CA LEU A 15 -2.08 9.62 3.47
C LEU A 15 -0.68 9.49 4.04
N LEU A 16 0.12 10.56 3.96
CA LEU A 16 1.48 10.54 4.50
C LEU A 16 1.50 10.41 6.02
N GLU A 17 0.53 11.02 6.71
CA GLU A 17 0.36 10.82 8.15
C GLU A 17 0.09 9.34 8.48
N LEU A 18 -0.79 8.70 7.72
CA LEU A 18 -1.12 7.28 7.93
C LEU A 18 0.07 6.37 7.61
N ILE A 19 0.85 6.71 6.59
CA ILE A 19 2.09 5.98 6.26
C ILE A 19 3.06 6.05 7.44
N THR A 20 3.21 7.23 8.05
CA THR A 20 4.08 7.42 9.20
C THR A 20 3.57 6.60 10.40
N GLU A 21 2.26 6.57 10.62
CA GLU A 21 1.66 5.75 11.67
C GLU A 21 1.99 4.26 11.47
N LEU A 22 1.88 3.77 10.23
CA LEU A 22 2.21 2.38 9.91
C LEU A 22 3.69 2.11 10.16
N ALA A 23 4.58 3.02 9.77
CA ALA A 23 6.02 2.85 9.98
C ALA A 23 6.34 2.72 11.47
N ILE A 24 5.68 3.50 12.32
CA ILE A 24 5.83 3.41 13.77
C ILE A 24 5.36 2.03 14.26
N TYR A 25 4.19 1.57 13.79
CA TYR A 25 3.66 0.25 14.14
C TYR A 25 4.63 -0.85 13.73
N GLU A 26 5.27 -0.71 12.56
CA GLU A 26 6.21 -1.69 12.02
C GLU A 26 7.64 -1.51 12.59
N LYS A 27 7.79 -0.69 13.63
CA LYS A 27 9.06 -0.47 14.34
C LYS A 27 10.15 0.15 13.47
N ALA A 28 9.74 0.94 12.49
CA ALA A 28 10.64 1.59 11.53
C ALA A 28 10.34 3.08 11.38
N PRO A 29 10.27 3.87 12.48
CA PRO A 29 9.78 5.25 12.42
C PRO A 29 10.66 6.20 11.63
N ASN A 30 11.93 5.86 11.40
CA ASN A 30 12.88 6.70 10.70
C ASN A 30 13.00 6.38 9.21
N GLU A 31 12.21 5.41 8.70
CA GLU A 31 12.28 5.01 7.30
C GLU A 31 11.48 5.91 6.36
N VAL A 32 10.52 6.67 6.89
CA VAL A 32 9.71 7.56 6.06
C VAL A 32 10.46 8.87 5.86
N THR A 33 11.18 8.96 4.74
CA THR A 33 12.00 10.14 4.39
C THR A 33 11.48 10.88 3.16
N VAL A 34 10.43 10.35 2.51
CA VAL A 34 9.84 10.99 1.34
C VAL A 34 9.17 12.30 1.74
N SER A 35 9.36 13.36 0.91
CA SER A 35 8.67 14.63 1.15
C SER A 35 7.22 14.54 0.68
N LEU A 36 6.36 15.38 1.25
CA LEU A 36 4.98 15.49 0.80
C LEU A 36 4.91 15.87 -0.68
N GLU A 37 5.79 16.77 -1.12
CA GLU A 37 5.85 17.21 -2.51
C GLU A 37 6.16 16.05 -3.45
N HIS A 38 7.19 15.25 -3.13
CA HIS A 38 7.56 14.09 -3.95
C HIS A 38 6.45 13.05 -3.96
N PHE A 39 5.89 12.77 -2.79
CA PHE A 39 4.80 11.80 -2.67
C PHE A 39 3.61 12.21 -3.54
N THR A 40 3.21 13.47 -3.46
CA THR A 40 2.07 14.00 -4.22
C THR A 40 2.33 13.98 -5.72
N GLU A 41 3.50 14.43 -6.15
CA GLU A 41 3.88 14.43 -7.56
C GLU A 41 3.90 13.02 -8.14
N SER A 42 4.36 12.04 -7.37
CA SER A 42 4.42 10.65 -7.82
C SER A 42 3.05 10.01 -8.03
N GLY A 43 2.02 10.52 -7.38
CA GLY A 43 0.65 10.02 -7.56
C GLY A 43 -0.21 10.85 -8.50
N PHE A 44 0.01 12.17 -8.50
CA PHE A 44 -0.89 13.09 -9.19
C PHE A 44 -0.19 14.04 -10.16
N GLY A 45 1.10 13.85 -10.39
CA GLY A 45 1.85 14.62 -11.35
C GLY A 45 1.67 14.11 -12.78
N LYS A 46 2.57 14.52 -13.65
CA LYS A 46 2.49 14.21 -15.07
C LYS A 46 2.65 12.72 -15.36
N ASN A 47 3.49 12.02 -14.60
CA ASN A 47 3.79 10.60 -14.80
C ASN A 47 3.52 9.83 -13.50
N PRO A 48 2.26 9.54 -13.18
CA PRO A 48 1.94 8.87 -11.93
C PRO A 48 2.52 7.46 -11.87
N VAL A 49 3.01 7.08 -10.70
CA VAL A 49 3.57 5.76 -10.44
C VAL A 49 2.81 5.00 -9.36
N TRP A 50 1.85 5.65 -8.70
CA TRP A 50 0.99 4.96 -7.73
C TRP A 50 -0.44 5.48 -7.80
N TRP A 51 -1.36 4.66 -7.32
CA TRP A 51 -2.80 4.94 -7.25
C TRP A 51 -3.32 4.49 -5.89
N ALA A 52 -4.38 5.13 -5.40
CA ALA A 52 -4.91 4.82 -4.09
C ALA A 52 -6.44 4.89 -4.04
N PHE A 53 -6.99 4.08 -3.14
CA PHE A 53 -8.37 4.21 -2.70
C PHE A 53 -8.36 4.62 -1.24
N VAL A 54 -9.24 5.52 -0.86
CA VAL A 54 -9.37 5.98 0.51
C VAL A 54 -10.73 5.57 1.07
N ALA A 55 -10.74 5.30 2.36
CA ALA A 55 -11.97 5.19 3.13
C ALA A 55 -12.26 6.57 3.68
N GLU A 56 -13.48 7.04 3.56
CA GLU A 56 -13.89 8.35 4.06
C GLU A 56 -15.17 8.23 4.85
N GLU A 57 -15.22 8.92 5.99
CA GLU A 57 -16.40 8.99 6.83
C GLU A 57 -16.45 10.39 7.43
N ASN A 58 -17.53 11.13 7.15
CA ASN A 58 -17.73 12.49 7.68
C ASN A 58 -16.53 13.42 7.40
N GLY A 59 -15.97 13.34 6.20
CA GLY A 59 -14.83 14.17 5.81
C GLY A 59 -13.49 13.75 6.39
N ILE A 60 -13.43 12.64 7.12
CA ILE A 60 -12.21 12.12 7.73
C ILE A 60 -11.82 10.84 7.01
N ILE A 61 -10.50 10.64 6.80
CA ILE A 61 -9.96 9.45 6.15
C ILE A 61 -9.30 8.57 7.22
N PRO A 62 -10.00 7.51 7.68
CA PRO A 62 -9.42 6.57 8.65
C PRO A 62 -8.46 5.56 8.03
N GLY A 63 -8.44 5.42 6.71
CA GLY A 63 -7.56 4.46 6.08
C GLY A 63 -7.51 4.58 4.58
N PHE A 64 -6.54 3.89 3.98
CA PHE A 64 -6.39 3.87 2.52
C PHE A 64 -5.61 2.63 2.09
N GLY A 65 -5.68 2.34 0.79
CA GLY A 65 -4.82 1.34 0.15
C GLY A 65 -4.15 1.97 -1.06
N LEU A 66 -2.87 1.71 -1.23
CA LEU A 66 -2.05 2.29 -2.29
C LEU A 66 -1.35 1.18 -3.06
N TYR A 67 -1.45 1.23 -4.39
CA TYR A 67 -0.81 0.21 -5.22
C TYR A 67 -0.05 0.85 -6.38
N TYR A 68 0.81 0.06 -6.98
CA TYR A 68 1.45 0.36 -8.26
C TYR A 68 1.46 -0.89 -9.13
N ILE A 69 1.83 -0.73 -10.39
CA ILE A 69 1.83 -1.84 -11.35
C ILE A 69 3.23 -2.46 -11.35
N ARG A 70 3.29 -3.74 -10.97
CA ARG A 70 4.51 -4.53 -11.04
C ARG A 70 4.43 -5.41 -12.29
N TYR A 71 5.46 -5.37 -13.11
CA TYR A 71 5.47 -6.20 -14.30
C TYR A 71 6.20 -7.52 -14.06
N SER A 72 5.50 -8.62 -14.26
CA SER A 72 6.10 -9.94 -14.23
C SER A 72 6.41 -10.36 -15.67
N THR A 73 7.66 -10.72 -15.95
CA THR A 73 8.02 -11.22 -17.27
C THR A 73 7.37 -12.56 -17.59
N TRP A 74 6.87 -13.26 -16.57
CA TRP A 74 6.14 -14.53 -16.74
C TRP A 74 4.64 -14.32 -16.91
N LYS A 75 4.06 -13.33 -16.23
CA LYS A 75 2.60 -13.20 -16.08
C LYS A 75 2.04 -11.89 -16.59
N GLY A 76 2.86 -10.88 -16.87
CA GLY A 76 2.41 -9.57 -17.29
C GLY A 76 2.18 -8.61 -16.13
N GLN A 77 1.28 -7.66 -16.32
CA GLN A 77 1.02 -6.62 -15.32
C GLN A 77 0.26 -7.18 -14.12
N ARG A 78 0.75 -6.85 -12.93
CA ARG A 78 0.15 -7.23 -11.65
C ARG A 78 -0.06 -6.00 -10.79
N MET A 79 -1.08 -6.06 -9.94
CA MET A 79 -1.22 -5.05 -8.89
C MET A 79 -0.25 -5.38 -7.77
N TYR A 80 0.62 -4.43 -7.42
CA TYR A 80 1.42 -4.56 -6.21
C TYR A 80 0.87 -3.60 -5.16
N LEU A 81 0.29 -4.16 -4.11
CA LEU A 81 -0.26 -3.38 -3.01
C LEU A 81 0.88 -3.02 -2.07
N GLU A 82 1.27 -1.74 -2.10
CA GLU A 82 2.37 -1.27 -1.24
C GLU A 82 1.92 -1.18 0.21
N ASP A 83 0.78 -0.51 0.44
CA ASP A 83 0.26 -0.30 1.78
C ASP A 83 -1.25 -0.45 1.81
N ILE A 84 -1.75 -1.04 2.89
CA ILE A 84 -3.15 -0.96 3.29
C ILE A 84 -3.16 -0.63 4.78
N ILE A 85 -3.71 0.53 5.12
CA ILE A 85 -3.56 1.11 6.44
C ILE A 85 -4.93 1.54 6.96
N VAL A 86 -5.20 1.20 8.21
CA VAL A 86 -6.35 1.73 8.96
C VAL A 86 -5.81 2.27 10.28
N THR A 87 -6.14 3.53 10.59
CA THR A 87 -5.69 4.14 11.84
C THR A 87 -6.19 3.33 13.04
N GLU A 88 -5.41 3.34 14.13
CA GLU A 88 -5.68 2.49 15.28
C GLU A 88 -7.11 2.66 15.82
N GLU A 89 -7.56 3.91 15.95
CA GLU A 89 -8.90 4.19 16.51
C GLU A 89 -10.05 3.64 15.66
N ALA A 90 -9.80 3.39 14.38
CA ALA A 90 -10.81 2.93 13.43
C ALA A 90 -10.74 1.43 13.12
N ARG A 91 -9.81 0.71 13.75
CA ARG A 91 -9.68 -0.74 13.52
C ARG A 91 -10.85 -1.51 14.10
N GLY A 92 -11.06 -2.71 13.57
CA GLY A 92 -12.15 -3.59 14.03
C GLY A 92 -13.52 -3.24 13.47
N ARG A 93 -13.59 -2.31 12.52
CA ARG A 93 -14.86 -1.89 11.90
C ARG A 93 -15.02 -2.39 10.47
N GLY A 94 -14.11 -3.24 9.99
CA GLY A 94 -14.18 -3.78 8.64
C GLY A 94 -13.67 -2.86 7.54
N ILE A 95 -13.03 -1.74 7.88
CA ILE A 95 -12.54 -0.76 6.89
C ILE A 95 -11.44 -1.36 6.01
N GLY A 96 -10.51 -2.11 6.61
CA GLY A 96 -9.47 -2.79 5.87
C GLY A 96 -10.03 -3.75 4.82
N LYS A 97 -11.10 -4.46 5.18
CA LYS A 97 -11.75 -5.38 4.25
C LYS A 97 -12.43 -4.62 3.11
N LEU A 98 -13.09 -3.52 3.39
CA LEU A 98 -13.71 -2.69 2.35
C LEU A 98 -12.66 -2.17 1.36
N LEU A 99 -11.52 -1.71 1.87
CA LEU A 99 -10.42 -1.25 1.03
C LEU A 99 -9.85 -2.38 0.17
N MET A 100 -9.59 -3.53 0.79
CA MET A 100 -9.04 -4.69 0.08
C MET A 100 -10.00 -5.18 -1.00
N ASP A 101 -11.28 -5.25 -0.69
CA ASP A 101 -12.30 -5.66 -1.65
C ASP A 101 -12.34 -4.71 -2.86
N ARG A 102 -12.23 -3.40 -2.62
CA ARG A 102 -12.18 -2.41 -3.72
C ARG A 102 -10.92 -2.56 -4.58
N LEU A 103 -9.79 -2.82 -3.94
CA LEU A 103 -8.53 -3.06 -4.66
C LEU A 103 -8.62 -4.31 -5.54
N ILE A 104 -9.25 -5.38 -5.02
CA ILE A 104 -9.46 -6.61 -5.79
C ILE A 104 -10.36 -6.33 -7.00
N GLU A 105 -11.42 -5.53 -6.83
CA GLU A 105 -12.25 -5.12 -7.96
C GLU A 105 -11.44 -4.36 -9.00
N GLU A 106 -10.60 -3.43 -8.58
CA GLU A 106 -9.72 -2.69 -9.48
C GLU A 106 -8.81 -3.64 -10.26
N ALA A 107 -8.21 -4.61 -9.58
CA ALA A 107 -7.35 -5.59 -10.22
C ALA A 107 -8.10 -6.39 -11.30
N LYS A 108 -9.35 -6.75 -11.03
CA LYS A 108 -10.21 -7.45 -12.01
C LYS A 108 -10.56 -6.54 -13.18
N GLU A 109 -10.98 -5.31 -12.92
CA GLU A 109 -11.35 -4.33 -13.94
C GLU A 109 -10.19 -4.03 -14.89
N LYS A 110 -8.99 -3.89 -14.33
CA LYS A 110 -7.77 -3.62 -15.10
C LYS A 110 -7.20 -4.88 -15.76
N LYS A 111 -7.79 -6.05 -15.51
CA LYS A 111 -7.35 -7.33 -16.06
C LYS A 111 -5.90 -7.65 -15.69
N PHE A 112 -5.49 -7.28 -14.49
CA PHE A 112 -4.18 -7.66 -13.97
C PHE A 112 -4.10 -9.19 -13.82
N SER A 113 -2.90 -9.74 -14.02
CA SER A 113 -2.67 -11.19 -13.93
C SER A 113 -2.60 -11.69 -12.49
N GLY A 114 -2.62 -10.80 -11.52
CA GLY A 114 -2.59 -11.16 -10.11
C GLY A 114 -2.38 -9.93 -9.25
N MET A 115 -2.29 -10.18 -7.95
CA MET A 115 -2.12 -9.16 -6.93
C MET A 115 -1.11 -9.67 -5.91
N MET A 116 -0.18 -8.81 -5.51
CA MET A 116 0.89 -9.17 -4.59
C MET A 116 1.06 -8.10 -3.53
N TRP A 117 1.48 -8.50 -2.36
CA TRP A 117 1.88 -7.60 -1.28
C TRP A 117 2.81 -8.35 -0.32
N GLN A 118 3.40 -7.62 0.62
CA GLN A 118 4.26 -8.18 1.66
C GLN A 118 3.63 -7.98 3.02
N VAL A 119 4.00 -8.82 3.96
CA VAL A 119 3.61 -8.68 5.36
C VAL A 119 4.82 -9.08 6.21
N LEU A 120 5.04 -8.35 7.30
CA LEU A 120 6.10 -8.70 8.23
C LEU A 120 5.78 -10.05 8.89
N GLU A 121 6.79 -10.88 9.02
CA GLU A 121 6.67 -12.24 9.53
C GLU A 121 5.98 -12.29 10.91
N TRP A 122 6.23 -11.29 11.75
CA TRP A 122 5.67 -11.24 13.10
C TRP A 122 4.26 -10.63 13.18
N ASN A 123 3.74 -10.09 12.07
CA ASN A 123 2.45 -9.40 12.05
C ASN A 123 1.29 -10.39 11.92
N GLU A 124 1.04 -11.13 13.00
CA GLU A 124 -0.01 -12.17 13.02
C GLU A 124 -1.42 -11.65 12.71
N PRO A 125 -1.86 -10.50 13.22
CA PRO A 125 -3.20 -10.01 12.89
C PRO A 125 -3.40 -9.81 11.39
N ALA A 126 -2.42 -9.25 10.70
CA ALA A 126 -2.48 -9.05 9.25
C ALA A 126 -2.45 -10.40 8.52
N ILE A 127 -1.54 -11.29 8.90
CA ILE A 127 -1.44 -12.63 8.30
C ILE A 127 -2.77 -13.37 8.43
N ASN A 128 -3.39 -13.35 9.60
CA ASN A 128 -4.67 -14.02 9.85
C ASN A 128 -5.80 -13.39 9.03
N PHE A 129 -5.79 -12.07 8.86
CA PHE A 129 -6.74 -11.35 8.02
C PHE A 129 -6.66 -11.85 6.56
N TYR A 130 -5.45 -11.93 6.01
CA TYR A 130 -5.26 -12.40 4.64
C TYR A 130 -5.63 -13.86 4.44
N LYS A 131 -5.37 -14.70 5.42
CA LYS A 131 -5.76 -16.12 5.38
C LYS A 131 -7.27 -16.27 5.47
N LYS A 132 -7.88 -15.59 6.42
CA LYS A 132 -9.32 -15.76 6.73
C LYS A 132 -10.21 -15.30 5.57
N TYR A 133 -9.93 -14.13 5.02
CA TYR A 133 -10.85 -13.51 4.05
C TYR A 133 -10.47 -13.77 2.60
N TYR A 134 -9.23 -14.08 2.31
CA TYR A 134 -8.76 -14.14 0.92
C TYR A 134 -8.06 -15.44 0.56
N ASN A 135 -7.81 -16.29 1.53
CA ASN A 135 -7.06 -17.54 1.31
C ASN A 135 -5.76 -17.26 0.53
N ALA A 136 -5.06 -16.20 0.93
CA ALA A 136 -3.85 -15.76 0.25
C ALA A 136 -2.73 -16.79 0.35
N ASN A 137 -1.92 -16.89 -0.70
CA ASN A 137 -0.73 -17.73 -0.71
C ASN A 137 0.44 -16.94 -0.13
N PHE A 138 1.31 -17.61 0.62
CA PHE A 138 2.49 -17.01 1.22
C PHE A 138 3.72 -17.69 0.65
N ASP A 139 4.66 -16.91 0.13
CA ASP A 139 5.88 -17.42 -0.50
C ASP A 139 7.12 -16.86 0.19
N PRO A 140 7.74 -17.62 1.10
CA PRO A 140 8.93 -17.17 1.82
C PRO A 140 10.24 -17.46 1.10
N GLU A 141 10.19 -18.07 -0.10
CA GLU A 141 11.40 -18.48 -0.81
C GLU A 141 12.21 -17.32 -1.39
N TRP A 142 11.55 -16.21 -1.72
CA TRP A 142 12.20 -15.09 -2.36
C TRP A 142 12.79 -14.15 -1.32
N ILE A 143 14.09 -13.88 -1.46
CA ILE A 143 14.81 -12.95 -0.58
C ILE A 143 14.83 -11.59 -1.23
N ASN A 144 14.43 -10.55 -0.49
CA ASN A 144 14.51 -9.18 -0.96
C ASN A 144 15.97 -8.73 -1.00
N CYS A 145 16.41 -8.23 -2.15
CA CYS A 145 17.75 -7.67 -2.32
C CYS A 145 17.60 -6.20 -2.65
N MET A 146 18.37 -5.36 -2.02
CA MET A 146 18.23 -3.91 -2.17
C MET A 146 19.56 -3.19 -2.04
N LEU A 147 19.65 -2.06 -2.71
CA LEU A 147 20.77 -1.13 -2.56
C LEU A 147 20.17 0.22 -2.18
N SER A 148 20.66 0.81 -1.11
CA SER A 148 20.25 2.16 -0.71
C SER A 148 20.79 3.19 -1.70
N LYS A 149 20.26 4.41 -1.63
CA LYS A 149 20.78 5.51 -2.44
C LYS A 149 22.27 5.71 -2.22
N ASP A 150 22.71 5.70 -0.96
CA ASP A 150 24.11 5.87 -0.64
C ASP A 150 24.97 4.76 -1.22
N GLN A 151 24.51 3.51 -1.15
CA GLN A 151 25.22 2.40 -1.76
C GLN A 151 25.32 2.57 -3.27
N LEU A 152 24.25 3.00 -3.92
CA LEU A 152 24.27 3.26 -5.38
C LEU A 152 25.31 4.29 -5.74
N MET A 153 25.40 5.37 -4.96
CA MET A 153 26.34 6.45 -5.24
C MET A 153 27.77 6.06 -4.99
N GLN A 154 28.04 5.07 -4.14
CA GLN A 154 29.39 4.60 -3.81
C GLN A 154 29.90 3.54 -4.75
N LEU A 155 29.01 2.89 -5.51
CA LEU A 155 29.43 1.86 -6.45
C LEU A 155 30.12 2.47 -7.66
N SER A 156 31.31 1.98 -7.97
CA SER A 156 32.04 2.38 -9.17
C SER A 156 31.82 1.34 -10.28
N ARG A 157 31.99 1.78 -11.51
CA ARG A 157 31.83 0.92 -12.67
C ARG A 157 33.03 0.01 -12.86
#